data_cb89c6ebab4a8140218ad77ecc3fc27c
#
_entry.id   cb89c6ebab4a8140218ad77ecc3fc27c
#
_cell.length_a   1.000
_cell.length_b   1.000
_cell.length_c   1.000
_cell.angle_alpha   90.00
_cell.angle_beta   90.00
_cell.angle_gamma   90.00
#
_symmetry.space_group_name_H-M   'P 1'
#
loop_
_entity.id
_entity.type
_entity.pdbx_description
1 polymer ?
#
loop_
_entity_poly.entity_id
_entity_poly.type
_entity_poly.pdbx_seq_one_letter_code
_entity_poly.pdbx_strand_id
1 'polypeptide(L)'
;MRGRFDEQLALLNKKMIEMGALCENIIALSAKALLEGNIEKAKTVAEIGGGIDHMEREIESICLKLLLHQQPVARDLRQISAALKMITDMERIGDQAEDIAEIITFLGGRTGDECGEIRKMAEATIRMVTESIDAYVRQDLSLAKAVSEHDDIVDKCFDSIKSNLIEMIAENTEDGEYAIDLIMIAKYFERIGDHAVNIAEWVEFSVTGVHKGE
;
A
#
# COMPACT_ATOMS: atom_id res chain seq x y z
N MET A 1 10.64 15.43 31.01
CA MET A 1 9.52 15.60 30.07
C MET A 1 9.92 15.20 28.64
N ARG A 2 11.01 15.71 28.08
CA ARG A 2 11.47 15.39 26.71
C ARG A 2 11.77 13.89 26.49
N GLY A 3 12.43 13.21 27.43
CA GLY A 3 12.72 11.77 27.29
C GLY A 3 11.49 10.89 27.12
N ARG A 4 10.38 11.20 27.81
CA ARG A 4 9.11 10.48 27.64
C ARG A 4 8.45 10.76 26.28
N PHE A 5 8.64 11.94 25.74
CA PHE A 5 8.20 12.29 24.38
C PHE A 5 8.98 11.49 23.33
N ASP A 6 10.32 11.47 23.47
CA ASP A 6 11.20 10.74 22.57
C ASP A 6 10.91 9.22 22.57
N GLU A 7 10.60 8.65 23.75
CA GLU A 7 10.15 7.26 23.88
C GLU A 7 8.84 7.00 23.15
N GLN A 8 7.85 7.90 23.26
CA GLN A 8 6.57 7.78 22.56
C GLN A 8 6.70 7.98 21.04
N LEU A 9 7.58 8.86 20.60
CA LEU A 9 7.89 9.04 19.18
C LEU A 9 8.60 7.81 18.60
N ALA A 10 9.51 7.21 19.35
CA ALA A 10 10.14 5.95 18.97
C ALA A 10 9.12 4.80 18.88
N LEU A 11 8.15 4.76 19.80
CA LEU A 11 7.04 3.80 19.74
C LEU A 11 6.17 4.03 18.50
N LEU A 12 5.85 5.28 18.16
CA LEU A 12 5.13 5.63 16.93
C LEU A 12 5.86 5.08 15.70
N ASN A 13 7.15 5.38 15.56
CA ASN A 13 7.95 4.91 14.45
C ASN A 13 7.98 3.37 14.36
N LYS A 14 8.13 2.69 15.50
CA LYS A 14 8.08 1.22 15.55
C LYS A 14 6.74 0.69 15.05
N LYS A 15 5.63 1.29 15.47
CA LYS A 15 4.29 0.89 15.06
C LYS A 15 4.03 1.15 13.57
N MET A 16 4.55 2.25 13.02
CA MET A 16 4.51 2.52 11.59
C MET A 16 5.24 1.43 10.77
N ILE A 17 6.41 0.98 11.23
CA ILE A 17 7.14 -0.13 10.61
C ILE A 17 6.35 -1.43 10.70
N GLU A 18 5.77 -1.75 11.87
CA GLU A 18 4.96 -2.95 12.06
C GLU A 18 3.74 -2.97 11.12
N MET A 19 3.04 -1.84 10.98
CA MET A 19 1.92 -1.69 10.05
C MET A 19 2.36 -1.80 8.58
N GLY A 20 3.51 -1.19 8.22
CA GLY A 20 4.12 -1.33 6.89
C GLY A 20 4.41 -2.78 6.52
N ALA A 21 4.98 -3.55 7.44
CA ALA A 21 5.23 -4.98 7.23
C ALA A 21 3.93 -5.79 7.02
N LEU A 22 2.81 -5.41 7.66
CA LEU A 22 1.51 -6.01 7.38
C LEU A 22 1.01 -5.67 5.98
N CYS A 23 1.16 -4.40 5.54
CA CYS A 23 0.82 -4.00 4.17
C CYS A 23 1.63 -4.77 3.12
N GLU A 24 2.94 -4.89 3.29
CA GLU A 24 3.79 -5.69 2.40
C GLU A 24 3.34 -7.16 2.34
N ASN A 25 3.05 -7.75 3.50
CA ASN A 25 2.65 -9.15 3.60
C ASN A 25 1.29 -9.40 2.93
N ILE A 26 0.30 -8.53 3.12
CA ILE A 26 -1.03 -8.69 2.54
C ILE A 26 -0.97 -8.58 1.00
N ILE A 27 -0.20 -7.63 0.44
CA ILE A 27 0.00 -7.49 -1.00
C ILE A 27 0.70 -8.75 -1.57
N ALA A 28 1.78 -9.20 -0.92
CA ALA A 28 2.53 -10.37 -1.35
C ALA A 28 1.68 -11.65 -1.32
N LEU A 29 0.82 -11.79 -0.30
CA LEU A 29 -0.07 -12.94 -0.16
C LEU A 29 -1.16 -12.94 -1.24
N SER A 30 -1.77 -11.79 -1.51
CA SER A 30 -2.77 -11.63 -2.57
C SER A 30 -2.18 -11.91 -3.95
N ALA A 31 -1.01 -11.33 -4.25
CA ALA A 31 -0.29 -11.59 -5.49
C ALA A 31 0.06 -13.07 -5.65
N LYS A 32 0.55 -13.72 -4.59
CA LYS A 32 0.87 -15.14 -4.60
C LYS A 32 -0.36 -16.02 -4.79
N ALA A 33 -1.48 -15.68 -4.14
CA ALA A 33 -2.74 -16.40 -4.31
C ALA A 33 -3.22 -16.35 -5.77
N LEU A 34 -3.11 -15.18 -6.40
CA LEU A 34 -3.46 -14.97 -7.82
C LEU A 34 -2.57 -15.80 -8.75
N LEU A 35 -1.25 -15.73 -8.57
CA LEU A 35 -0.27 -16.42 -9.44
C LEU A 35 -0.31 -17.94 -9.30
N GLU A 36 -0.76 -18.46 -8.16
CA GLU A 36 -0.93 -19.90 -7.91
C GLU A 36 -2.36 -20.39 -8.20
N GLY A 37 -3.32 -19.51 -8.47
CA GLY A 37 -4.75 -19.83 -8.56
C GLY A 37 -5.31 -20.41 -7.25
N ASN A 38 -4.76 -20.00 -6.11
CA ASN A 38 -5.01 -20.63 -4.81
C ASN A 38 -6.07 -19.86 -4.00
N ILE A 39 -7.33 -20.32 -4.14
CA ILE A 39 -8.50 -19.72 -3.46
C ILE A 39 -8.37 -19.82 -1.92
N GLU A 40 -7.84 -20.91 -1.37
CA GLU A 40 -7.71 -21.06 0.08
C GLU A 40 -6.70 -20.05 0.66
N LYS A 41 -5.64 -19.76 -0.10
CA LYS A 41 -4.68 -18.71 0.27
C LYS A 41 -5.32 -17.31 0.20
N ALA A 42 -6.14 -17.04 -0.81
CA ALA A 42 -6.87 -15.79 -0.92
C ALA A 42 -7.78 -15.54 0.30
N LYS A 43 -8.47 -16.56 0.79
CA LYS A 43 -9.33 -16.46 1.99
C LYS A 43 -8.56 -16.07 3.27
N THR A 44 -7.25 -16.34 3.37
CA THR A 44 -6.45 -15.97 4.54
C THR A 44 -6.01 -14.50 4.54
N VAL A 45 -6.20 -13.79 3.43
CA VAL A 45 -5.80 -12.36 3.30
C VAL A 45 -6.56 -11.48 4.27
N ALA A 46 -7.88 -11.70 4.45
CA ALA A 46 -8.72 -10.92 5.35
C ALA A 46 -8.28 -10.97 6.83
N GLU A 47 -7.58 -12.04 7.26
CA GLU A 47 -7.03 -12.10 8.62
C GLU A 47 -5.92 -11.07 8.84
N ILE A 48 -5.13 -10.79 7.79
CA ILE A 48 -4.06 -9.78 7.82
C ILE A 48 -4.67 -8.38 7.77
N GLY A 49 -5.69 -8.17 6.95
CA GLY A 49 -6.40 -6.89 6.84
C GLY A 49 -6.96 -6.43 8.18
N GLY A 50 -7.66 -7.31 8.91
CA GLY A 50 -8.12 -6.99 10.28
C GLY A 50 -6.98 -6.61 11.25
N GLY A 51 -5.76 -7.08 11.01
CA GLY A 51 -4.54 -6.65 11.72
C GLY A 51 -4.14 -5.21 11.38
N ILE A 52 -4.28 -4.80 10.11
CA ILE A 52 -3.97 -3.43 9.64
C ILE A 52 -4.95 -2.43 10.29
N ASP A 53 -6.24 -2.71 10.29
CA ASP A 53 -7.27 -1.91 10.96
C ASP A 53 -7.01 -1.72 12.46
N HIS A 54 -6.56 -2.78 13.12
CA HIS A 54 -6.22 -2.70 14.54
C HIS A 54 -5.01 -1.78 14.75
N MET A 55 -3.99 -1.90 13.91
CA MET A 55 -2.79 -1.06 13.96
C MET A 55 -3.09 0.40 13.67
N GLU A 56 -3.97 0.70 12.72
CA GLU A 56 -4.42 2.08 12.44
C GLU A 56 -4.93 2.74 13.71
N ARG A 57 -5.89 2.10 14.41
CA ARG A 57 -6.48 2.61 15.65
C ARG A 57 -5.45 2.75 16.78
N GLU A 58 -4.51 1.81 16.89
CA GLU A 58 -3.44 1.89 17.89
C GLU A 58 -2.51 3.07 17.62
N ILE A 59 -2.08 3.27 16.36
CA ILE A 59 -1.20 4.38 15.97
C ILE A 59 -1.92 5.72 16.13
N GLU A 60 -3.19 5.82 15.72
CA GLU A 60 -4.01 7.01 15.95
C GLU A 60 -4.04 7.39 17.45
N SER A 61 -4.27 6.41 18.32
CA SER A 61 -4.27 6.63 19.78
C SER A 61 -2.92 7.14 20.30
N ILE A 62 -1.80 6.64 19.75
CA ILE A 62 -0.45 7.12 20.10
C ILE A 62 -0.27 8.57 19.65
N CYS A 63 -0.65 8.90 18.41
CA CYS A 63 -0.56 10.24 17.85
C CYS A 63 -1.36 11.25 18.68
N LEU A 64 -2.61 10.92 19.02
CA LEU A 64 -3.46 11.77 19.86
C LEU A 64 -2.87 12.00 21.25
N LYS A 65 -2.28 10.98 21.89
CA LYS A 65 -1.58 11.13 23.17
C LYS A 65 -0.37 12.04 23.08
N LEU A 66 0.42 11.93 22.00
CA LEU A 66 1.57 12.82 21.73
C LEU A 66 1.12 14.28 21.59
N LEU A 67 0.02 14.53 20.84
CA LEU A 67 -0.50 15.89 20.66
C LEU A 67 -1.07 16.49 21.95
N LEU A 68 -1.78 15.70 22.75
CA LEU A 68 -2.48 16.20 23.95
C LEU A 68 -1.55 16.42 25.16
N HIS A 69 -0.53 15.59 25.33
CA HIS A 69 0.20 15.53 26.59
C HIS A 69 1.61 16.11 26.55
N GLN A 70 2.18 16.42 25.40
CA GLN A 70 3.61 16.65 25.28
C GLN A 70 4.02 18.02 24.67
N GLN A 71 3.08 18.85 24.23
CA GLN A 71 3.36 20.14 23.56
C GLN A 71 4.48 20.01 22.50
N PRO A 72 4.24 19.27 21.40
CA PRO A 72 5.23 19.02 20.38
C PRO A 72 5.72 20.32 19.74
N VAL A 73 7.02 20.41 19.43
CA VAL A 73 7.57 21.52 18.64
C VAL A 73 7.18 21.34 17.16
N ALA A 74 7.31 22.40 16.36
CA ALA A 74 6.81 22.43 14.99
C ALA A 74 7.22 21.21 14.14
N ARG A 75 8.46 20.72 14.26
CA ARG A 75 8.94 19.53 13.55
C ARG A 75 8.22 18.26 14.01
N ASP A 76 8.10 18.08 15.32
CA ASP A 76 7.45 16.89 15.90
C ASP A 76 5.96 16.88 15.54
N LEU A 77 5.31 18.06 15.54
CA LEU A 77 3.92 18.22 15.16
C LEU A 77 3.69 17.78 13.69
N ARG A 78 4.59 18.16 12.77
CA ARG A 78 4.50 17.74 11.37
C ARG A 78 4.67 16.23 11.21
N GLN A 79 5.61 15.62 11.93
CA GLN A 79 5.83 14.16 11.88
C GLN A 79 4.61 13.40 12.40
N ILE A 80 4.00 13.83 13.51
CA ILE A 80 2.79 13.21 14.06
C ILE A 80 1.59 13.40 13.10
N SER A 81 1.46 14.60 12.52
CA SER A 81 0.40 14.91 11.56
C SER A 81 0.53 14.08 10.28
N ALA A 82 1.74 13.91 9.76
CA ALA A 82 2.00 13.03 8.63
C ALA A 82 1.65 11.57 8.95
N ALA A 83 2.05 11.05 10.12
CA ALA A 83 1.70 9.69 10.54
C ALA A 83 0.19 9.46 10.55
N LEU A 84 -0.61 10.42 11.09
CA LEU A 84 -2.08 10.33 11.09
C LEU A 84 -2.70 10.24 9.70
N LYS A 85 -2.06 10.82 8.70
CA LYS A 85 -2.51 10.73 7.30
C LYS A 85 -2.05 9.44 6.65
N MET A 86 -0.80 9.07 6.88
CA MET A 86 -0.21 7.85 6.32
C MET A 86 -0.95 6.59 6.75
N ILE A 87 -1.40 6.48 8.02
CA ILE A 87 -2.11 5.28 8.48
C ILE A 87 -3.43 5.05 7.74
N THR A 88 -4.10 6.13 7.30
CA THR A 88 -5.31 6.01 6.48
C THR A 88 -4.97 5.47 5.09
N ASP A 89 -3.88 5.94 4.46
CA ASP A 89 -3.42 5.37 3.19
C ASP A 89 -2.97 3.90 3.35
N MET A 90 -2.34 3.54 4.48
CA MET A 90 -1.94 2.16 4.79
C MET A 90 -3.16 1.24 5.02
N GLU A 91 -4.21 1.72 5.66
CA GLU A 91 -5.49 0.99 5.80
C GLU A 91 -6.10 0.76 4.41
N ARG A 92 -6.13 1.77 3.54
CA ARG A 92 -6.60 1.62 2.16
C ARG A 92 -5.78 0.62 1.34
N ILE A 93 -4.47 0.54 1.55
CA ILE A 93 -3.63 -0.51 0.97
C ILE A 93 -4.11 -1.90 1.40
N GLY A 94 -4.46 -2.07 2.67
CA GLY A 94 -5.04 -3.30 3.20
C GLY A 94 -6.36 -3.66 2.50
N ASP A 95 -7.31 -2.72 2.45
CA ASP A 95 -8.60 -2.87 1.77
C ASP A 95 -8.44 -3.30 0.30
N GLN A 96 -7.56 -2.62 -0.46
CA GLN A 96 -7.35 -2.96 -1.88
C GLN A 96 -6.76 -4.38 -2.04
N ALA A 97 -5.90 -4.83 -1.13
CA ALA A 97 -5.36 -6.17 -1.17
C ALA A 97 -6.41 -7.24 -0.80
N GLU A 98 -7.35 -6.93 0.08
CA GLU A 98 -8.52 -7.77 0.37
C GLU A 98 -9.46 -7.85 -0.83
N ASP A 99 -9.74 -6.72 -1.51
CA ASP A 99 -10.53 -6.69 -2.75
C ASP A 99 -9.91 -7.58 -3.84
N ILE A 100 -8.59 -7.54 -4.01
CA ILE A 100 -7.88 -8.46 -4.91
C ILE A 100 -8.14 -9.92 -4.51
N ALA A 101 -8.03 -10.24 -3.23
CA ALA A 101 -8.22 -11.60 -2.74
C ALA A 101 -9.68 -12.07 -2.91
N GLU A 102 -10.66 -11.20 -2.76
CA GLU A 102 -12.06 -11.50 -3.02
C GLU A 102 -12.27 -11.90 -4.48
N ILE A 103 -11.77 -11.10 -5.43
CA ILE A 103 -11.89 -11.38 -6.87
C ILE A 103 -11.24 -12.73 -7.24
N ILE A 104 -10.10 -13.07 -6.65
CA ILE A 104 -9.42 -14.35 -6.89
C ILE A 104 -10.37 -15.54 -6.63
N THR A 105 -11.30 -15.43 -5.68
CA THR A 105 -12.24 -16.51 -5.39
C THR A 105 -13.22 -16.77 -6.53
N PHE A 106 -13.45 -15.80 -7.42
CA PHE A 106 -14.33 -15.92 -8.59
C PHE A 106 -13.60 -16.43 -9.84
N LEU A 107 -12.26 -16.35 -9.89
CA LEU A 107 -11.46 -16.81 -11.05
C LEU A 107 -11.48 -18.33 -11.27
N GLY A 108 -12.12 -19.12 -10.39
CA GLY A 108 -12.24 -20.56 -10.55
C GLY A 108 -10.92 -21.34 -10.56
N GLY A 109 -9.85 -20.78 -9.98
CA GLY A 109 -8.52 -21.37 -9.96
C GLY A 109 -7.64 -21.02 -11.18
N ARG A 110 -8.11 -20.18 -12.09
CA ARG A 110 -7.27 -19.61 -13.15
C ARG A 110 -6.21 -18.69 -12.52
N THR A 111 -5.04 -18.65 -13.14
CA THR A 111 -3.90 -17.83 -12.67
C THR A 111 -3.82 -16.52 -13.44
N GLY A 112 -3.24 -15.49 -12.82
CA GLY A 112 -2.97 -14.22 -13.50
C GLY A 112 -1.77 -14.27 -14.45
N ASP A 113 -1.08 -15.40 -14.60
CA ASP A 113 0.14 -15.54 -15.43
C ASP A 113 -0.14 -15.34 -16.93
N GLU A 114 -1.37 -15.55 -17.39
CA GLU A 114 -1.77 -15.31 -18.77
C GLU A 114 -1.54 -13.86 -19.23
N CYS A 115 -1.45 -12.92 -18.30
CA CYS A 115 -1.21 -11.49 -18.58
C CYS A 115 0.25 -11.03 -18.41
N GLY A 116 1.17 -11.91 -17.95
CA GLY A 116 2.62 -11.70 -17.90
C GLY A 116 3.15 -10.60 -16.98
N GLU A 117 2.43 -9.49 -16.83
CA GLU A 117 2.90 -8.28 -16.13
C GLU A 117 2.38 -8.15 -14.68
N ILE A 118 1.41 -8.97 -14.25
CA ILE A 118 0.82 -8.86 -12.90
C ILE A 118 1.86 -9.11 -11.81
N ARG A 119 2.75 -10.08 -11.99
CA ARG A 119 3.85 -10.33 -11.05
C ARG A 119 4.75 -9.10 -10.88
N LYS A 120 5.16 -8.51 -11.99
CA LYS A 120 6.02 -7.32 -12.01
C LYS A 120 5.31 -6.11 -11.39
N MET A 121 4.02 -5.95 -11.67
CA MET A 121 3.18 -4.91 -11.07
C MET A 121 3.12 -5.06 -9.54
N ALA A 122 2.84 -6.26 -9.04
CA ALA A 122 2.81 -6.55 -7.61
C ALA A 122 4.16 -6.30 -6.94
N GLU A 123 5.27 -6.74 -7.53
CA GLU A 123 6.62 -6.51 -7.01
C GLU A 123 6.96 -5.01 -6.95
N ALA A 124 6.59 -4.24 -7.99
CA ALA A 124 6.77 -2.79 -8.00
C ALA A 124 5.95 -2.11 -6.90
N THR A 125 4.70 -2.50 -6.73
CA THR A 125 3.80 -1.97 -5.71
C THR A 125 4.31 -2.25 -4.29
N ILE A 126 4.75 -3.50 -4.00
CA ILE A 126 5.37 -3.84 -2.71
C ILE A 126 6.58 -2.94 -2.45
N ARG A 127 7.44 -2.76 -3.46
CA ARG A 127 8.62 -1.92 -3.33
C ARG A 127 8.26 -0.46 -3.02
N MET A 128 7.25 0.11 -3.68
CA MET A 128 6.78 1.48 -3.42
C MET A 128 6.31 1.64 -1.97
N VAL A 129 5.53 0.68 -1.45
CA VAL A 129 5.07 0.69 -0.06
C VAL A 129 6.25 0.62 0.91
N THR A 130 7.19 -0.31 0.72
CA THR A 130 8.40 -0.44 1.55
C THR A 130 9.21 0.86 1.57
N GLU A 131 9.49 1.42 0.39
CA GLU A 131 10.29 2.65 0.27
C GLU A 131 9.60 3.87 0.89
N SER A 132 8.28 3.98 0.80
CA SER A 132 7.52 5.08 1.41
C SER A 132 7.57 5.03 2.95
N ILE A 133 7.45 3.85 3.56
CA ILE A 133 7.58 3.67 5.01
C ILE A 133 9.02 3.92 5.48
N ASP A 134 10.00 3.38 4.76
CA ASP A 134 11.42 3.61 5.04
C ASP A 134 11.77 5.11 4.97
N ALA A 135 11.25 5.82 3.97
CA ALA A 135 11.42 7.27 3.82
C ALA A 135 10.88 8.02 5.04
N TYR A 136 9.71 7.63 5.57
CA TYR A 136 9.16 8.22 6.78
C TYR A 136 10.07 8.00 8.00
N VAL A 137 10.46 6.75 8.24
CA VAL A 137 11.26 6.38 9.42
C VAL A 137 12.64 7.05 9.41
N ARG A 138 13.28 7.12 8.25
CA ARG A 138 14.60 7.73 8.06
C ARG A 138 14.54 9.23 7.81
N GLN A 139 13.36 9.80 7.60
CA GLN A 139 13.18 11.19 7.17
C GLN A 139 13.99 11.50 5.89
N ASP A 140 13.96 10.58 4.94
CA ASP A 140 14.76 10.60 3.71
C ASP A 140 13.93 11.05 2.50
N LEU A 141 14.17 12.29 2.07
CA LEU A 141 13.51 12.89 0.91
C LEU A 141 13.88 12.20 -0.42
N SER A 142 15.05 11.59 -0.51
CA SER A 142 15.48 10.93 -1.75
C SER A 142 14.70 9.63 -1.96
N LEU A 143 14.46 8.88 -0.89
CA LEU A 143 13.58 7.71 -0.93
C LEU A 143 12.13 8.10 -1.26
N ALA A 144 11.60 9.15 -0.62
CA ALA A 144 10.24 9.63 -0.89
C ALA A 144 10.04 9.98 -2.38
N LYS A 145 11.02 10.64 -3.00
CA LYS A 145 10.98 10.95 -4.44
C LYS A 145 11.07 9.72 -5.34
N ALA A 146 11.88 8.73 -4.96
CA ALA A 146 12.02 7.49 -5.71
C ALA A 146 10.70 6.71 -5.82
N VAL A 147 9.82 6.79 -4.81
CA VAL A 147 8.48 6.18 -4.86
C VAL A 147 7.67 6.69 -6.06
N SER A 148 7.65 8.01 -6.29
CA SER A 148 6.94 8.61 -7.43
C SER A 148 7.54 8.19 -8.78
N GLU A 149 8.85 7.91 -8.86
CA GLU A 149 9.48 7.40 -10.08
C GLU A 149 9.12 5.93 -10.34
N HIS A 150 8.89 5.13 -9.28
CA HIS A 150 8.47 3.75 -9.41
C HIS A 150 7.00 3.59 -9.81
N ASP A 151 6.17 4.59 -9.58
CA ASP A 151 4.77 4.64 -10.02
C ASP A 151 4.65 4.48 -11.53
N ASP A 152 5.55 5.10 -12.32
CA ASP A 152 5.65 4.91 -13.77
C ASP A 152 5.77 3.43 -14.19
N ILE A 153 6.32 2.55 -13.33
CA ILE A 153 6.44 1.11 -13.62
C ILE A 153 5.07 0.44 -13.46
N VAL A 154 4.34 0.81 -12.41
CA VAL A 154 3.01 0.28 -12.13
C VAL A 154 2.05 0.68 -13.25
N ASP A 155 2.06 1.96 -13.66
CA ASP A 155 1.26 2.49 -14.76
C ASP A 155 1.51 1.75 -16.08
N LYS A 156 2.78 1.55 -16.43
CA LYS A 156 3.15 0.80 -17.65
C LYS A 156 2.70 -0.65 -17.61
N CYS A 157 2.78 -1.30 -16.43
CA CYS A 157 2.26 -2.65 -16.26
C CYS A 157 0.73 -2.68 -16.44
N PHE A 158 0.02 -1.71 -15.87
CA PHE A 158 -1.43 -1.59 -16.01
C PHE A 158 -1.84 -1.44 -17.49
N ASP A 159 -1.21 -0.54 -18.24
CA ASP A 159 -1.49 -0.33 -19.65
C ASP A 159 -1.19 -1.58 -20.50
N SER A 160 -0.11 -2.30 -20.19
CA SER A 160 0.23 -3.56 -20.86
C SER A 160 -0.81 -4.65 -20.58
N ILE A 161 -1.18 -4.85 -19.30
CA ILE A 161 -2.22 -5.80 -18.89
C ILE A 161 -3.54 -5.50 -19.60
N LYS A 162 -3.96 -4.23 -19.59
CA LYS A 162 -5.19 -3.77 -20.25
C LYS A 162 -5.17 -4.11 -21.75
N SER A 163 -4.05 -3.87 -22.44
CA SER A 163 -3.93 -4.17 -23.87
C SER A 163 -4.03 -5.65 -24.14
N ASN A 164 -3.33 -6.49 -23.36
CA ASN A 164 -3.37 -7.95 -23.50
C ASN A 164 -4.79 -8.52 -23.24
N LEU A 165 -5.51 -7.96 -22.25
CA LEU A 165 -6.87 -8.39 -21.94
C LEU A 165 -7.88 -8.01 -23.04
N ILE A 166 -7.71 -6.85 -23.69
CA ILE A 166 -8.50 -6.46 -24.86
C ILE A 166 -8.30 -7.45 -26.02
N GLU A 167 -7.04 -7.86 -26.28
CA GLU A 167 -6.72 -8.84 -27.30
C GLU A 167 -7.34 -10.22 -26.96
N MET A 168 -7.20 -10.66 -25.70
CA MET A 168 -7.80 -11.91 -25.21
C MET A 168 -9.33 -11.95 -25.46
N ILE A 169 -10.06 -10.89 -25.12
CA ILE A 169 -11.51 -10.80 -25.35
C ILE A 169 -11.84 -10.82 -26.85
N ALA A 170 -11.01 -10.17 -27.68
CA ALA A 170 -11.21 -10.16 -29.14
C ALA A 170 -10.99 -11.53 -29.79
N GLU A 171 -10.06 -12.33 -29.24
CA GLU A 171 -9.80 -13.69 -29.70
C GLU A 171 -10.86 -14.69 -29.23
N ASN A 172 -11.31 -14.56 -27.97
CA ASN A 172 -12.32 -15.44 -27.37
C ASN A 172 -13.21 -14.67 -26.41
N THR A 173 -14.45 -14.43 -26.81
CA THR A 173 -15.44 -13.71 -25.99
C THR A 173 -15.86 -14.46 -24.72
N GLU A 174 -15.60 -15.78 -24.63
CA GLU A 174 -15.88 -16.57 -23.42
C GLU A 174 -14.93 -16.20 -22.26
N ASP A 175 -13.77 -15.61 -22.55
CA ASP A 175 -12.83 -15.10 -21.56
C ASP A 175 -13.17 -13.70 -21.01
N GLY A 176 -14.30 -13.13 -21.45
CA GLY A 176 -14.68 -11.76 -21.10
C GLY A 176 -14.82 -11.51 -19.59
N GLU A 177 -15.48 -12.40 -18.86
CA GLU A 177 -15.63 -12.29 -17.40
C GLU A 177 -14.29 -12.35 -16.69
N TYR A 178 -13.47 -13.33 -17.02
CA TYR A 178 -12.13 -13.48 -16.49
C TYR A 178 -11.23 -12.25 -16.77
N ALA A 179 -11.29 -11.70 -17.98
CA ALA A 179 -10.54 -10.51 -18.35
C ALA A 179 -10.97 -9.26 -17.58
N ILE A 180 -12.28 -9.13 -17.30
CA ILE A 180 -12.82 -8.05 -16.46
C ILE A 180 -12.31 -8.18 -15.02
N ASP A 181 -12.33 -9.38 -14.46
CA ASP A 181 -11.80 -9.63 -13.12
C ASP A 181 -10.30 -9.31 -13.02
N LEU A 182 -9.51 -9.71 -14.01
CA LEU A 182 -8.09 -9.40 -14.04
C LEU A 182 -7.78 -7.91 -14.19
N ILE A 183 -8.57 -7.15 -14.98
CA ILE A 183 -8.36 -5.70 -15.08
C ILE A 183 -8.73 -5.00 -13.78
N MET A 184 -9.72 -5.50 -13.04
CA MET A 184 -10.06 -5.00 -11.71
C MET A 184 -8.93 -5.26 -10.71
N ILE A 185 -8.35 -6.45 -10.71
CA ILE A 185 -7.17 -6.79 -9.89
C ILE A 185 -6.00 -5.84 -10.21
N ALA A 186 -5.70 -5.63 -11.51
CA ALA A 186 -4.66 -4.70 -11.91
C ALA A 186 -4.96 -3.26 -11.44
N LYS A 187 -6.24 -2.84 -11.49
CA LYS A 187 -6.64 -1.52 -10.99
C LYS A 187 -6.45 -1.38 -9.48
N TYR A 188 -6.66 -2.44 -8.71
CA TYR A 188 -6.37 -2.42 -7.28
C TYR A 188 -4.88 -2.33 -6.98
N PHE A 189 -4.01 -3.01 -7.74
CA PHE A 189 -2.56 -2.82 -7.60
C PHE A 189 -2.13 -1.39 -7.93
N GLU A 190 -2.68 -0.78 -8.97
CA GLU A 190 -2.40 0.62 -9.31
C GLU A 190 -2.84 1.55 -8.16
N ARG A 191 -4.03 1.36 -7.58
CA ARG A 191 -4.48 2.13 -6.41
C ARG A 191 -3.58 1.97 -5.18
N ILE A 192 -3.04 0.78 -4.95
CA ILE A 192 -2.04 0.58 -3.88
C ILE A 192 -0.80 1.43 -4.17
N GLY A 193 -0.35 1.52 -5.43
CA GLY A 193 0.72 2.42 -5.87
C GLY A 193 0.40 3.89 -5.57
N ASP A 194 -0.79 4.35 -5.94
CA ASP A 194 -1.29 5.70 -5.65
C ASP A 194 -1.21 6.02 -4.13
N HIS A 195 -1.64 5.08 -3.27
CA HIS A 195 -1.56 5.25 -1.81
C HIS A 195 -0.11 5.31 -1.31
N ALA A 196 0.81 4.54 -1.91
CA ALA A 196 2.23 4.63 -1.58
C ALA A 196 2.83 5.99 -1.97
N VAL A 197 2.42 6.58 -3.10
CA VAL A 197 2.77 7.94 -3.51
C VAL A 197 2.23 8.96 -2.50
N ASN A 198 0.98 8.83 -2.07
CA ASN A 198 0.41 9.71 -1.03
C ASN A 198 1.23 9.65 0.26
N ILE A 199 1.62 8.45 0.71
CA ILE A 199 2.50 8.27 1.88
C ILE A 199 3.82 9.01 1.68
N ALA A 200 4.45 8.89 0.52
CA ALA A 200 5.70 9.59 0.21
C ALA A 200 5.54 11.12 0.21
N GLU A 201 4.42 11.67 -0.28
CA GLU A 201 4.11 13.10 -0.23
C GLU A 201 3.94 13.59 1.23
N TRP A 202 3.33 12.79 2.11
CA TRP A 202 3.25 13.08 3.54
C TRP A 202 4.63 13.06 4.22
N VAL A 203 5.54 12.18 3.77
CA VAL A 203 6.94 12.20 4.22
C VAL A 203 7.61 13.50 3.79
N GLU A 204 7.49 13.93 2.55
CA GLU A 204 8.03 15.21 2.06
C GLU A 204 7.50 16.37 2.92
N PHE A 205 6.21 16.43 3.18
CA PHE A 205 5.63 17.44 4.07
C PHE A 205 6.21 17.37 5.49
N SER A 206 6.37 16.19 6.07
CA SER A 206 6.90 16.04 7.43
C SER A 206 8.29 16.61 7.59
N VAL A 207 9.11 16.53 6.55
CA VAL A 207 10.50 17.00 6.53
C VAL A 207 10.59 18.48 6.16
N THR A 208 9.94 18.89 5.09
CA THR A 208 10.06 20.24 4.51
C THR A 208 9.07 21.25 5.10
N GLY A 209 7.90 20.78 5.51
CA GLY A 209 6.78 21.62 5.94
C GLY A 209 5.97 22.21 4.78
N VAL A 210 6.22 21.76 3.55
CA VAL A 210 5.52 22.22 2.33
C VAL A 210 4.75 21.06 1.74
N HIS A 211 3.47 21.26 1.41
CA HIS A 211 2.66 20.30 0.67
C HIS A 211 2.93 20.39 -0.83
N LYS A 212 2.88 19.24 -1.50
CA LYS A 212 2.97 19.19 -2.96
C LYS A 212 1.74 19.90 -3.55
N GLY A 213 2.00 21.00 -4.26
CA GLY A 213 0.93 21.82 -4.90
C GLY A 213 0.70 23.19 -4.27
N GLU A 214 1.44 23.53 -3.18
CA GLU A 214 1.63 24.88 -2.69
C GLU A 214 2.97 25.42 -3.22
#